data_adf34fcc5e8c2859cf8fc83408e5b83e
#
_entry.id   adf34fcc5e8c2859cf8fc83408e5b83e
#
_cell.length_a   1.000
_cell.length_b   1.000
_cell.length_c   1.000
_cell.angle_alpha   90.00
_cell.angle_beta   90.00
_cell.angle_gamma   90.00
#
_symmetry.space_group_name_H-M   'P 1'
#
loop_
_entity.id
_entity.type
_entity.pdbx_description
1 polymer ?
#
loop_
_entity_poly.entity_id
_entity_poly.type
_entity_poly.pdbx_seq_one_letter_code
_entity_poly.pdbx_strand_id
1 'polypeptide(L)'
;MDGAGRIAVVTGAARGVGAATARRLAERGLRVALLGRELATLEAVARSLPTDSCSLEVDVTDEAALRGAARSVAERMGPASVVVANAGIAAAGPFATTEAALWDRVVAVNLLGSAATARAFLPQLLRTRGYLLQVASTAAFGSAPLMSAYCASKAGVESYAQALRTEMEPEGVGVGIAYLHWTGTGMIEGLEAHPVLRELRAHQPGPGSRVHSPEQVAGWLVRGIERRAASVYAPWWLRLVQPVRPVLPMVVSRVSRRSLRGLAAEELREMTGVLGPGGRADWEARGPVGPVVPVRPPQS
;
A
#
# COMPACT_ATOMS: atom_id res chain seq x y z
N MET A 1 18.98 16.89 -5.14
CA MET A 1 19.89 15.73 -5.08
C MET A 1 20.04 15.19 -6.50
N ASP A 2 21.25 15.13 -7.00
CA ASP A 2 21.52 14.52 -8.29
C ASP A 2 21.17 13.01 -8.20
N GLY A 3 20.26 12.55 -9.05
CA GLY A 3 19.77 11.15 -9.06
C GLY A 3 20.66 10.20 -9.84
N ALA A 4 21.64 10.75 -10.56
CA ALA A 4 22.48 9.98 -11.48
C ALA A 4 23.20 8.81 -10.78
N GLY A 5 22.97 7.59 -11.26
CA GLY A 5 23.56 6.37 -10.75
C GLY A 5 22.95 5.80 -9.46
N ARG A 6 22.00 6.48 -8.82
CA ARG A 6 21.29 5.97 -7.62
C ARG A 6 20.27 4.91 -8.00
N ILE A 7 20.07 3.94 -7.11
CA ILE A 7 19.16 2.83 -7.36
C ILE A 7 17.95 2.95 -6.44
N ALA A 8 16.77 2.88 -7.06
CA ALA A 8 15.50 2.80 -6.38
C ALA A 8 14.87 1.42 -6.55
N VAL A 9 14.24 0.92 -5.50
CA VAL A 9 13.44 -0.30 -5.50
C VAL A 9 12.00 0.06 -5.22
N VAL A 10 11.06 -0.44 -6.01
CA VAL A 10 9.62 -0.20 -5.83
C VAL A 10 8.89 -1.54 -5.81
N THR A 11 8.23 -1.86 -4.69
CA THR A 11 7.35 -3.05 -4.62
C THR A 11 5.92 -2.71 -5.08
N GLY A 12 5.22 -3.68 -5.70
CA GLY A 12 3.92 -3.44 -6.30
C GLY A 12 4.01 -2.49 -7.51
N ALA A 13 5.10 -2.58 -8.27
CA ALA A 13 5.43 -1.67 -9.36
C ALA A 13 4.72 -1.97 -10.69
N ALA A 14 3.91 -3.03 -10.76
CA ALA A 14 3.23 -3.44 -11.99
C ALA A 14 2.17 -2.43 -12.46
N ARG A 15 1.53 -1.70 -11.56
CA ARG A 15 0.42 -0.78 -11.88
C ARG A 15 0.25 0.35 -10.86
N GLY A 16 -0.71 1.25 -11.15
CA GLY A 16 -1.16 2.29 -10.23
C GLY A 16 -0.03 3.17 -9.68
N VAL A 17 -0.06 3.43 -8.37
CA VAL A 17 0.91 4.30 -7.69
C VAL A 17 2.34 3.77 -7.81
N GLY A 18 2.54 2.45 -7.71
CA GLY A 18 3.87 1.84 -7.81
C GLY A 18 4.51 2.09 -9.17
N ALA A 19 3.79 1.80 -10.27
CA ALA A 19 4.26 2.05 -11.63
C ALA A 19 4.51 3.55 -11.89
N ALA A 20 3.59 4.42 -11.46
CA ALA A 20 3.74 5.86 -11.61
C ALA A 20 4.95 6.39 -10.81
N THR A 21 5.19 5.84 -9.60
CA THR A 21 6.35 6.20 -8.78
C THR A 21 7.65 5.74 -9.41
N ALA A 22 7.69 4.53 -9.97
CA ALA A 22 8.84 4.01 -10.70
C ALA A 22 9.21 4.91 -11.89
N ARG A 23 8.22 5.30 -12.73
CA ARG A 23 8.43 6.23 -13.84
C ARG A 23 8.98 7.57 -13.35
N ARG A 24 8.36 8.13 -12.31
CA ARG A 24 8.77 9.43 -11.79
C ARG A 24 10.16 9.42 -11.17
N LEU A 25 10.59 8.31 -10.56
CA LEU A 25 11.97 8.12 -10.08
C LEU A 25 12.96 8.01 -11.25
N ALA A 26 12.60 7.28 -12.30
CA ALA A 26 13.42 7.17 -13.50
C ALA A 26 13.56 8.52 -14.24
N GLU A 27 12.50 9.34 -14.32
CA GLU A 27 12.56 10.72 -14.83
C GLU A 27 13.50 11.62 -14.01
N ARG A 28 13.81 11.25 -12.77
CA ARG A 28 14.81 11.92 -11.92
C ARG A 28 16.20 11.31 -12.01
N GLY A 29 16.43 10.43 -12.99
CA GLY A 29 17.73 9.83 -13.26
C GLY A 29 18.07 8.61 -12.40
N LEU A 30 17.15 8.10 -11.56
CA LEU A 30 17.40 6.88 -10.80
C LEU A 30 17.24 5.66 -11.71
N ARG A 31 18.09 4.65 -11.51
CA ARG A 31 17.88 3.31 -12.03
C ARG A 31 16.88 2.58 -11.14
N VAL A 32 15.89 1.86 -11.73
CA VAL A 32 14.76 1.37 -10.96
C VAL A 32 14.62 -0.15 -11.03
N ALA A 33 14.62 -0.81 -9.88
CA ALA A 33 14.22 -2.20 -9.73
C ALA A 33 12.72 -2.27 -9.41
N LEU A 34 11.97 -2.93 -10.28
CA LEU A 34 10.52 -3.11 -10.18
C LEU A 34 10.21 -4.51 -9.64
N LEU A 35 9.58 -4.57 -8.47
CA LEU A 35 9.23 -5.82 -7.80
C LEU A 35 7.70 -5.98 -7.75
N GLY A 36 7.22 -7.19 -8.03
CA GLY A 36 5.81 -7.54 -7.98
C GLY A 36 5.56 -8.94 -8.51
N ARG A 37 4.32 -9.40 -8.55
CA ARG A 37 3.96 -10.77 -8.92
C ARG A 37 3.71 -10.99 -10.42
N GLU A 38 3.49 -9.92 -11.14
CA GLU A 38 3.10 -9.96 -12.56
C GLU A 38 4.30 -9.56 -13.44
N LEU A 39 5.21 -10.50 -13.69
CA LEU A 39 6.48 -10.22 -14.38
C LEU A 39 6.27 -9.53 -15.74
N ALA A 40 5.34 -10.01 -16.56
CA ALA A 40 5.07 -9.43 -17.87
C ALA A 40 4.65 -7.94 -17.78
N THR A 41 3.84 -7.60 -16.75
CA THR A 41 3.40 -6.21 -16.52
C THR A 41 4.55 -5.36 -15.99
N LEU A 42 5.39 -5.90 -15.10
CA LEU A 42 6.61 -5.21 -14.63
C LEU A 42 7.57 -4.91 -15.79
N GLU A 43 7.77 -5.86 -16.69
CA GLU A 43 8.61 -5.69 -17.88
C GLU A 43 8.05 -4.62 -18.84
N ALA A 44 6.72 -4.57 -18.99
CA ALA A 44 6.08 -3.53 -19.77
C ALA A 44 6.31 -2.13 -19.17
N VAL A 45 6.25 -2.01 -17.84
CA VAL A 45 6.62 -0.76 -17.15
C VAL A 45 8.11 -0.47 -17.34
N ALA A 46 8.98 -1.46 -17.14
CA ALA A 46 10.44 -1.31 -17.28
C ALA A 46 10.85 -0.76 -18.65
N ARG A 47 10.27 -1.31 -19.72
CA ARG A 47 10.49 -0.84 -21.12
C ARG A 47 10.10 0.62 -21.34
N SER A 48 9.19 1.17 -20.52
CA SER A 48 8.76 2.57 -20.62
C SER A 48 9.63 3.55 -19.84
N LEU A 49 10.61 3.06 -19.06
CA LEU A 49 11.47 3.90 -18.23
C LEU A 49 12.62 4.50 -19.05
N PRO A 50 12.99 5.77 -18.80
CA PRO A 50 14.11 6.42 -19.51
C PRO A 50 15.49 6.01 -18.97
N THR A 51 15.56 5.22 -17.89
CA THR A 51 16.80 4.76 -17.27
C THR A 51 16.85 3.25 -17.20
N ASP A 52 18.05 2.70 -16.95
CA ASP A 52 18.20 1.26 -16.73
C ASP A 52 17.27 0.78 -15.62
N SER A 53 16.67 -0.37 -15.87
CA SER A 53 15.73 -0.99 -14.94
C SER A 53 15.83 -2.51 -14.95
N CYS A 54 15.39 -3.13 -13.88
CA CYS A 54 15.20 -4.57 -13.84
C CYS A 54 13.82 -4.91 -13.24
N SER A 55 13.23 -5.98 -13.75
CA SER A 55 11.98 -6.54 -13.24
C SER A 55 12.26 -7.84 -12.50
N LEU A 56 11.68 -8.00 -11.33
CA LEU A 56 11.82 -9.18 -10.49
C LEU A 56 10.45 -9.63 -10.01
N GLU A 57 10.12 -10.89 -10.31
CA GLU A 57 8.89 -11.50 -9.80
C GLU A 57 9.06 -11.85 -8.33
N VAL A 58 8.26 -11.22 -7.46
CA VAL A 58 8.33 -11.38 -6.02
C VAL A 58 6.95 -11.22 -5.39
N ASP A 59 6.54 -12.20 -4.59
CA ASP A 59 5.50 -12.01 -3.57
C ASP A 59 6.16 -11.44 -2.31
N VAL A 60 5.72 -10.27 -1.86
CA VAL A 60 6.30 -9.61 -0.67
C VAL A 60 6.07 -10.38 0.62
N THR A 61 5.21 -11.39 0.62
CA THR A 61 5.01 -12.30 1.77
C THR A 61 5.99 -13.47 1.79
N ASP A 62 6.77 -13.65 0.74
CA ASP A 62 7.88 -14.61 0.70
C ASP A 62 9.20 -13.89 1.04
N GLU A 63 9.62 -14.06 2.30
CA GLU A 63 10.87 -13.45 2.77
C GLU A 63 12.11 -14.00 2.05
N ALA A 64 12.10 -15.26 1.61
CA ALA A 64 13.23 -15.85 0.90
C ALA A 64 13.35 -15.25 -0.50
N ALA A 65 12.22 -15.11 -1.21
CA ALA A 65 12.15 -14.43 -2.49
C ALA A 65 12.59 -12.95 -2.39
N LEU A 66 12.15 -12.22 -1.36
CA LEU A 66 12.58 -10.85 -1.12
C LEU A 66 14.09 -10.74 -0.87
N ARG A 67 14.69 -11.64 -0.06
CA ARG A 67 16.14 -11.68 0.14
C ARG A 67 16.88 -12.01 -1.15
N GLY A 68 16.34 -12.93 -1.96
CA GLY A 68 16.88 -13.24 -3.29
C GLY A 68 16.85 -12.04 -4.22
N ALA A 69 15.72 -11.34 -4.27
CA ALA A 69 15.56 -10.11 -5.05
C ALA A 69 16.52 -9.01 -4.60
N ALA A 70 16.70 -8.82 -3.29
CA ALA A 70 17.64 -7.83 -2.77
C ALA A 70 19.08 -8.14 -3.20
N ARG A 71 19.52 -9.40 -3.16
CA ARG A 71 20.83 -9.81 -3.70
C ARG A 71 20.92 -9.53 -5.19
N SER A 72 19.93 -9.94 -5.98
CA SER A 72 19.91 -9.73 -7.42
C SER A 72 20.00 -8.25 -7.80
N VAL A 73 19.29 -7.37 -7.07
CA VAL A 73 19.40 -5.92 -7.27
C VAL A 73 20.83 -5.43 -6.99
N ALA A 74 21.41 -5.85 -5.86
CA ALA A 74 22.77 -5.44 -5.50
C ALA A 74 23.83 -5.89 -6.52
N GLU A 75 23.70 -7.10 -7.05
CA GLU A 75 24.63 -7.69 -8.04
C GLU A 75 24.47 -7.04 -9.43
N ARG A 76 23.23 -6.82 -9.88
CA ARG A 76 22.96 -6.35 -11.25
C ARG A 76 23.03 -4.82 -11.38
N MET A 77 22.67 -4.11 -10.34
CA MET A 77 22.52 -2.66 -10.39
C MET A 77 23.40 -1.94 -9.37
N GLY A 78 23.78 -2.60 -8.29
CA GLY A 78 24.45 -2.00 -7.13
C GLY A 78 23.50 -1.83 -5.94
N PRO A 79 23.99 -1.28 -4.79
CA PRO A 79 23.19 -1.18 -3.59
C PRO A 79 22.06 -0.14 -3.72
N ALA A 80 20.85 -0.53 -3.34
CA ALA A 80 19.70 0.36 -3.31
C ALA A 80 19.93 1.54 -2.34
N SER A 81 19.59 2.73 -2.80
CA SER A 81 19.63 3.96 -1.99
C SER A 81 18.24 4.51 -1.69
N VAL A 82 17.21 4.03 -2.40
CA VAL A 82 15.80 4.33 -2.15
C VAL A 82 15.01 3.03 -2.21
N VAL A 83 14.16 2.80 -1.22
CA VAL A 83 13.21 1.68 -1.24
C VAL A 83 11.80 2.21 -0.98
N VAL A 84 10.87 1.87 -1.87
CA VAL A 84 9.45 2.23 -1.74
C VAL A 84 8.66 0.94 -1.51
N ALA A 85 8.27 0.69 -0.25
CA ALA A 85 7.42 -0.41 0.13
C ALA A 85 5.96 -0.01 -0.15
N ASN A 86 5.53 -0.23 -1.40
CA ASN A 86 4.23 0.19 -1.92
C ASN A 86 3.26 -0.96 -2.13
N ALA A 87 3.73 -2.20 -2.26
CA ALA A 87 2.84 -3.35 -2.47
C ALA A 87 1.70 -3.38 -1.45
N GLY A 88 0.49 -3.61 -1.92
CA GLY A 88 -0.67 -3.64 -1.06
C GLY A 88 -1.94 -4.01 -1.80
N ILE A 89 -2.86 -4.66 -1.07
CA ILE A 89 -4.19 -5.05 -1.50
C ILE A 89 -5.23 -4.53 -0.51
N ALA A 90 -6.47 -4.48 -0.94
CA ALA A 90 -7.60 -4.19 -0.07
C ALA A 90 -8.71 -5.20 -0.27
N ALA A 91 -9.48 -5.43 0.77
CA ALA A 91 -10.70 -6.19 0.76
C ALA A 91 -11.80 -5.42 1.52
N ALA A 92 -13.03 -5.63 1.12
CA ALA A 92 -14.21 -5.11 1.79
C ALA A 92 -15.13 -6.24 2.22
N GLY A 93 -15.89 -6.03 3.29
CA GLY A 93 -16.90 -6.94 3.80
C GLY A 93 -17.06 -6.83 5.31
N PRO A 94 -18.23 -7.28 5.85
CA PRO A 94 -18.44 -7.34 7.28
C PRO A 94 -17.44 -8.30 7.93
N PHE A 95 -16.83 -7.90 9.04
CA PHE A 95 -15.86 -8.74 9.74
C PHE A 95 -16.41 -10.12 10.10
N ALA A 96 -17.68 -10.18 10.51
CA ALA A 96 -18.33 -11.42 10.93
C ALA A 96 -18.51 -12.46 9.81
N THR A 97 -18.51 -12.03 8.54
CA THR A 97 -18.77 -12.92 7.39
C THR A 97 -17.61 -12.94 6.39
N THR A 98 -16.58 -12.12 6.58
CA THR A 98 -15.35 -12.16 5.77
C THR A 98 -14.56 -13.39 6.14
N GLU A 99 -14.11 -14.14 5.13
CA GLU A 99 -13.20 -15.28 5.33
C GLU A 99 -11.93 -14.86 6.06
N ALA A 100 -11.55 -15.61 7.09
CA ALA A 100 -10.31 -15.34 7.85
C ALA A 100 -9.09 -15.29 6.92
N ALA A 101 -9.00 -16.20 5.95
CA ALA A 101 -7.90 -16.24 4.98
C ALA A 101 -7.78 -14.95 4.15
N LEU A 102 -8.91 -14.32 3.81
CA LEU A 102 -8.91 -13.04 3.09
C LEU A 102 -8.42 -11.90 4.01
N TRP A 103 -8.91 -11.88 5.25
CA TRP A 103 -8.49 -10.89 6.23
C TRP A 103 -6.98 -10.99 6.52
N ASP A 104 -6.51 -12.21 6.77
CA ASP A 104 -5.09 -12.51 7.03
C ASP A 104 -4.21 -12.15 5.84
N ARG A 105 -4.69 -12.39 4.60
CA ARG A 105 -3.93 -12.04 3.39
C ARG A 105 -3.72 -10.54 3.26
N VAL A 106 -4.72 -9.72 3.54
CA VAL A 106 -4.58 -8.26 3.51
C VAL A 106 -3.51 -7.81 4.51
N VAL A 107 -3.51 -8.36 5.72
CA VAL A 107 -2.48 -8.06 6.74
C VAL A 107 -1.11 -8.58 6.31
N ALA A 108 -1.04 -9.81 5.80
CA ALA A 108 0.21 -10.41 5.34
C ALA A 108 0.89 -9.57 4.24
N VAL A 109 0.14 -9.15 3.22
CA VAL A 109 0.69 -8.35 2.12
C VAL A 109 1.05 -6.93 2.60
N ASN A 110 0.10 -6.25 3.24
CA ASN A 110 0.25 -4.82 3.53
C ASN A 110 1.22 -4.53 4.68
N LEU A 111 1.17 -5.32 5.75
CA LEU A 111 1.97 -5.08 6.96
C LEU A 111 3.21 -5.97 6.98
N LEU A 112 3.04 -7.29 6.96
CA LEU A 112 4.18 -8.21 7.06
C LEU A 112 5.08 -8.12 5.83
N GLY A 113 4.50 -8.05 4.62
CA GLY A 113 5.24 -7.86 3.37
C GLY A 113 5.98 -6.53 3.29
N SER A 114 5.39 -5.47 3.85
CA SER A 114 6.03 -4.16 3.97
C SER A 114 7.24 -4.20 4.91
N ALA A 115 7.11 -4.86 6.07
CA ALA A 115 8.20 -5.06 7.01
C ALA A 115 9.29 -6.01 6.46
N ALA A 116 8.89 -7.08 5.77
CA ALA A 116 9.81 -8.00 5.10
C ALA A 116 10.61 -7.29 3.98
N THR A 117 9.95 -6.42 3.20
CA THR A 117 10.62 -5.57 2.22
C THR A 117 11.68 -4.67 2.88
N ALA A 118 11.31 -3.99 3.97
CA ALA A 118 12.26 -3.18 4.73
C ALA A 118 13.46 -4.02 5.20
N ARG A 119 13.22 -5.16 5.83
CA ARG A 119 14.26 -6.06 6.34
C ARG A 119 15.20 -6.56 5.23
N ALA A 120 14.66 -6.94 4.08
CA ALA A 120 15.46 -7.45 2.96
C ALA A 120 16.43 -6.40 2.38
N PHE A 121 16.00 -5.15 2.32
CA PHE A 121 16.80 -4.06 1.73
C PHE A 121 17.55 -3.20 2.75
N LEU A 122 17.28 -3.34 4.04
CA LEU A 122 17.94 -2.56 5.09
C LEU A 122 19.49 -2.63 5.03
N PRO A 123 20.14 -3.78 4.79
CA PRO A 123 21.60 -3.84 4.66
C PRO A 123 22.15 -2.93 3.55
N GLN A 124 21.41 -2.77 2.44
CA GLN A 124 21.81 -1.89 1.34
C GLN A 124 21.58 -0.42 1.72
N LEU A 125 20.45 -0.11 2.37
CA LEU A 125 20.13 1.23 2.85
C LEU A 125 21.14 1.71 3.91
N LEU A 126 21.62 0.82 4.78
CA LEU A 126 22.69 1.14 5.75
C LEU A 126 23.98 1.51 5.01
N ARG A 127 24.40 0.75 4.00
CA ARG A 127 25.59 1.04 3.18
C ARG A 127 25.51 2.36 2.44
N THR A 128 24.33 2.72 1.95
CA THR A 128 24.09 3.92 1.14
C THR A 128 23.66 5.14 1.96
N ARG A 129 23.43 4.97 3.28
CA ARG A 129 22.72 5.93 4.11
C ARG A 129 21.42 6.37 3.43
N GLY A 130 20.69 5.38 2.89
CA GLY A 130 19.60 5.53 1.98
C GLY A 130 18.29 6.00 2.64
N TYR A 131 17.19 5.82 1.90
CA TYR A 131 15.88 6.24 2.34
C TYR A 131 14.83 5.17 2.04
N LEU A 132 14.03 4.81 3.06
CA LEU A 132 12.90 3.90 2.99
C LEU A 132 11.59 4.69 3.05
N LEU A 133 10.72 4.52 2.07
CA LEU A 133 9.36 5.06 2.09
C LEU A 133 8.35 3.92 2.30
N GLN A 134 7.60 3.99 3.40
CA GLN A 134 6.49 3.09 3.68
C GLN A 134 5.18 3.70 3.21
N VAL A 135 4.45 2.99 2.34
CA VAL A 135 3.17 3.48 1.82
C VAL A 135 2.02 3.06 2.74
N ALA A 136 1.57 4.00 3.53
CA ALA A 136 0.37 3.93 4.35
C ALA A 136 -0.85 4.49 3.60
N SER A 137 -1.88 4.88 4.34
CA SER A 137 -3.14 5.43 3.83
C SER A 137 -3.79 6.31 4.89
N THR A 138 -4.74 7.14 4.50
CA THR A 138 -5.68 7.78 5.44
C THR A 138 -6.48 6.78 6.26
N ALA A 139 -6.56 5.52 5.84
CA ALA A 139 -7.08 4.41 6.64
C ALA A 139 -6.31 4.17 7.95
N ALA A 140 -5.07 4.68 8.08
CA ALA A 140 -4.32 4.69 9.33
C ALA A 140 -4.79 5.80 10.29
N PHE A 141 -5.49 6.84 9.82
CA PHE A 141 -5.98 7.94 10.66
C PHE A 141 -7.28 7.62 11.39
N GLY A 142 -8.10 6.76 10.79
CA GLY A 142 -9.38 6.37 11.32
C GLY A 142 -9.88 5.09 10.67
N SER A 143 -10.71 4.34 11.40
CA SER A 143 -11.26 3.09 10.89
C SER A 143 -12.39 3.35 9.88
N ALA A 144 -12.39 2.62 8.77
CA ALA A 144 -13.51 2.56 7.85
C ALA A 144 -14.27 1.23 8.09
N PRO A 145 -15.59 1.26 8.29
CA PRO A 145 -16.41 0.05 8.33
C PRO A 145 -16.21 -0.78 7.07
N LEU A 146 -16.37 -2.08 7.17
CA LEU A 146 -16.17 -3.06 6.09
C LEU A 146 -14.73 -3.20 5.57
N MET A 147 -13.76 -2.46 6.13
CA MET A 147 -12.36 -2.49 5.71
C MET A 147 -11.40 -2.75 6.89
N SER A 148 -11.82 -3.56 7.87
CA SER A 148 -11.07 -3.76 9.11
C SER A 148 -9.64 -4.25 8.90
N ALA A 149 -9.42 -5.24 8.02
CA ALA A 149 -8.08 -5.75 7.69
C ALA A 149 -7.18 -4.66 7.09
N TYR A 150 -7.72 -3.88 6.14
CA TYR A 150 -6.98 -2.81 5.49
C TYR A 150 -6.60 -1.71 6.49
N CYS A 151 -7.55 -1.26 7.30
CA CYS A 151 -7.29 -0.24 8.34
C CYS A 151 -6.26 -0.72 9.35
N ALA A 152 -6.40 -1.95 9.87
CA ALA A 152 -5.46 -2.54 10.81
C ALA A 152 -4.06 -2.64 10.20
N SER A 153 -3.95 -3.11 8.95
CA SER A 153 -2.66 -3.22 8.27
C SER A 153 -1.97 -1.88 8.05
N LYS A 154 -2.72 -0.84 7.64
CA LYS A 154 -2.14 0.50 7.38
C LYS A 154 -1.80 1.26 8.66
N ALA A 155 -2.55 1.07 9.75
CA ALA A 155 -2.19 1.57 11.07
C ALA A 155 -0.93 0.85 11.60
N GLY A 156 -0.82 -0.46 11.40
CA GLY A 156 0.38 -1.23 11.73
C GLY A 156 1.62 -0.75 10.98
N VAL A 157 1.50 -0.52 9.66
CA VAL A 157 2.59 0.05 8.84
C VAL A 157 3.05 1.40 9.39
N GLU A 158 2.13 2.28 9.75
CA GLU A 158 2.48 3.57 10.34
C GLU A 158 3.25 3.41 11.65
N SER A 159 2.72 2.58 12.56
CA SER A 159 3.30 2.38 13.90
C SER A 159 4.71 1.81 13.82
N TYR A 160 4.90 0.72 13.05
CA TYR A 160 6.23 0.13 12.97
C TYR A 160 7.24 1.03 12.24
N ALA A 161 6.79 1.79 11.22
CA ALA A 161 7.67 2.69 10.50
C ALA A 161 8.12 3.89 11.35
N GLN A 162 7.30 4.33 12.32
CA GLN A 162 7.68 5.33 13.31
C GLN A 162 8.78 4.79 14.24
N ALA A 163 8.64 3.55 14.73
CA ALA A 163 9.66 2.90 15.55
C ALA A 163 10.98 2.74 14.76
N LEU A 164 10.88 2.16 13.55
CA LEU A 164 12.05 1.94 12.68
C LEU A 164 12.78 3.23 12.33
N ARG A 165 12.07 4.35 12.18
CA ARG A 165 12.69 5.66 11.95
C ARG A 165 13.65 6.03 13.06
N THR A 166 13.20 5.91 14.32
CA THR A 166 14.02 6.22 15.49
C THR A 166 15.23 5.31 15.60
N GLU A 167 15.06 4.02 15.31
CA GLU A 167 16.14 3.03 15.31
C GLU A 167 17.20 3.31 14.22
N MET A 168 16.79 3.83 13.07
CA MET A 168 17.64 4.01 11.89
C MET A 168 18.26 5.41 11.79
N GLU A 169 17.79 6.38 12.58
CA GLU A 169 18.32 7.74 12.57
C GLU A 169 19.82 7.80 12.88
N PRO A 170 20.37 7.10 13.89
CA PRO A 170 21.80 7.09 14.17
C PRO A 170 22.64 6.52 13.02
N GLU A 171 22.08 5.61 12.23
CA GLU A 171 22.72 4.99 11.07
C GLU A 171 22.66 5.87 9.80
N GLY A 172 22.00 7.01 9.85
CA GLY A 172 21.80 7.91 8.74
C GLY A 172 20.80 7.41 7.68
N VAL A 173 20.04 6.37 7.97
CA VAL A 173 18.97 5.87 7.08
C VAL A 173 17.67 6.61 7.38
N GLY A 174 17.13 7.31 6.39
CA GLY A 174 15.84 7.97 6.53
C GLY A 174 14.69 6.98 6.38
N VAL A 175 13.68 7.09 7.23
CA VAL A 175 12.43 6.32 7.11
C VAL A 175 11.25 7.28 7.06
N GLY A 176 10.54 7.29 5.94
CA GLY A 176 9.35 8.10 5.70
C GLY A 176 8.08 7.27 5.62
N ILE A 177 6.95 7.93 5.91
CA ILE A 177 5.61 7.35 5.78
C ILE A 177 4.81 8.21 4.83
N ALA A 178 4.24 7.59 3.79
CA ALA A 178 3.36 8.25 2.85
C ALA A 178 1.89 7.95 3.20
N TYR A 179 1.13 8.98 3.47
CA TYR A 179 -0.31 8.89 3.71
C TYR A 179 -1.05 9.20 2.42
N LEU A 180 -1.56 8.16 1.76
CA LEU A 180 -2.32 8.31 0.53
C LEU A 180 -3.80 8.43 0.84
N HIS A 181 -4.47 9.32 0.08
CA HIS A 181 -5.92 9.44 0.05
C HIS A 181 -6.48 8.77 -1.22
N TRP A 182 -7.69 9.11 -1.62
CA TRP A 182 -8.32 8.53 -2.80
C TRP A 182 -7.47 8.72 -4.04
N THR A 183 -6.98 7.59 -4.58
CA THR A 183 -6.10 7.59 -5.75
C THR A 183 -6.72 6.71 -6.83
N GLY A 184 -6.95 7.26 -8.02
CA GLY A 184 -7.60 6.60 -9.16
C GLY A 184 -6.80 5.40 -9.65
N THR A 185 -6.99 4.29 -8.97
CA THR A 185 -6.38 2.99 -9.29
C THR A 185 -7.49 1.96 -9.37
N GLY A 186 -7.23 0.80 -9.94
CA GLY A 186 -8.20 -0.28 -9.97
C GLY A 186 -8.74 -0.69 -8.58
N MET A 187 -8.02 -0.38 -7.50
CA MET A 187 -8.51 -0.56 -6.14
C MET A 187 -9.68 0.37 -5.83
N ILE A 188 -9.63 1.63 -6.29
CA ILE A 188 -10.73 2.59 -6.12
C ILE A 188 -11.90 2.25 -7.03
N GLU A 189 -11.68 1.76 -8.24
CA GLU A 189 -12.75 1.28 -9.11
C GLU A 189 -13.52 0.13 -8.43
N GLY A 190 -12.82 -0.81 -7.81
CA GLY A 190 -13.45 -1.86 -7.01
C GLY A 190 -14.23 -1.33 -5.79
N LEU A 191 -13.73 -0.27 -5.15
CA LEU A 191 -14.42 0.40 -4.04
C LEU A 191 -15.67 1.15 -4.51
N GLU A 192 -15.61 1.81 -5.67
CA GLU A 192 -16.76 2.50 -6.29
C GLU A 192 -17.88 1.54 -6.69
N ALA A 193 -17.53 0.31 -7.05
CA ALA A 193 -18.49 -0.75 -7.31
C ALA A 193 -19.23 -1.21 -6.04
N HIS A 194 -18.66 -0.92 -4.84
CA HIS A 194 -19.26 -1.28 -3.56
C HIS A 194 -20.17 -0.14 -3.05
N PRO A 195 -21.53 -0.31 -3.02
CA PRO A 195 -22.47 0.79 -2.76
C PRO A 195 -22.18 1.55 -1.46
N VAL A 196 -21.91 0.82 -0.37
CA VAL A 196 -21.64 1.42 0.95
C VAL A 196 -20.36 2.24 0.96
N LEU A 197 -19.29 1.70 0.39
CA LEU A 197 -18.00 2.40 0.37
C LEU A 197 -18.05 3.64 -0.54
N ARG A 198 -18.80 3.55 -1.64
CA ARG A 198 -19.09 4.69 -2.52
C ARG A 198 -19.87 5.76 -1.77
N GLU A 199 -20.92 5.39 -1.02
CA GLU A 199 -21.69 6.31 -0.21
C GLU A 199 -20.86 6.97 0.88
N LEU A 200 -20.05 6.19 1.62
CA LEU A 200 -19.16 6.69 2.65
C LEU A 200 -18.14 7.71 2.08
N ARG A 201 -17.67 7.49 0.86
CA ARG A 201 -16.80 8.44 0.17
C ARG A 201 -17.57 9.69 -0.24
N ALA A 202 -18.77 9.54 -0.79
CA ALA A 202 -19.59 10.66 -1.24
C ALA A 202 -19.95 11.63 -0.10
N HIS A 203 -20.08 11.13 1.12
CA HIS A 203 -20.37 11.95 2.30
C HIS A 203 -19.13 12.68 2.87
N GLN A 204 -17.94 12.48 2.31
CA GLN A 204 -16.75 13.23 2.75
C GLN A 204 -16.81 14.68 2.24
N PRO A 205 -16.59 15.67 3.13
CA PRO A 205 -16.73 17.08 2.76
C PRO A 205 -15.60 17.55 1.85
N GLY A 206 -15.95 18.36 0.84
CA GLY A 206 -15.02 19.14 0.03
C GLY A 206 -13.85 18.35 -0.57
N PRO A 207 -12.60 18.70 -0.24
CA PRO A 207 -11.44 18.03 -0.82
C PRO A 207 -11.30 16.57 -0.45
N GLY A 208 -12.00 16.09 0.59
CA GLY A 208 -11.97 14.72 1.05
C GLY A 208 -12.59 13.71 0.08
N SER A 209 -13.49 14.10 -0.81
CA SER A 209 -14.08 13.22 -1.81
C SER A 209 -13.30 13.12 -3.12
N ARG A 210 -12.29 14.01 -3.31
CA ARG A 210 -11.53 14.11 -4.56
C ARG A 210 -10.61 12.91 -4.78
N VAL A 211 -10.67 12.33 -5.97
CA VAL A 211 -9.75 11.29 -6.44
C VAL A 211 -8.58 11.93 -7.18
N HIS A 212 -7.37 11.57 -6.82
CA HIS A 212 -6.14 12.03 -7.47
C HIS A 212 -5.59 10.98 -8.42
N SER A 213 -4.93 11.38 -9.51
CA SER A 213 -4.30 10.42 -10.41
C SER A 213 -3.07 9.77 -9.77
N PRO A 214 -2.69 8.54 -10.16
CA PRO A 214 -1.46 7.90 -9.72
C PRO A 214 -0.21 8.76 -9.98
N GLU A 215 -0.18 9.50 -11.10
CA GLU A 215 0.92 10.38 -11.50
C GLU A 215 1.05 11.59 -10.56
N GLN A 216 -0.07 12.19 -10.15
CA GLN A 216 -0.08 13.26 -9.15
C GLN A 216 0.47 12.78 -7.81
N VAL A 217 -0.02 11.61 -7.36
CA VAL A 217 0.44 10.97 -6.11
C VAL A 217 1.93 10.65 -6.19
N ALA A 218 2.39 10.02 -7.27
CA ALA A 218 3.80 9.73 -7.49
C ALA A 218 4.67 10.99 -7.43
N GLY A 219 4.19 12.10 -7.98
CA GLY A 219 4.87 13.39 -7.89
C GLY A 219 5.05 13.87 -6.45
N TRP A 220 4.08 13.64 -5.56
CA TRP A 220 4.21 13.97 -4.13
C TRP A 220 5.16 13.01 -3.41
N LEU A 221 5.09 11.70 -3.73
CA LEU A 221 5.98 10.70 -3.15
C LEU A 221 7.44 10.98 -3.49
N VAL A 222 7.75 11.24 -4.77
CA VAL A 222 9.12 11.50 -5.21
C VAL A 222 9.68 12.77 -4.59
N ARG A 223 8.90 13.86 -4.50
CA ARG A 223 9.32 15.06 -3.76
C ARG A 223 9.59 14.76 -2.27
N GLY A 224 8.81 13.88 -1.66
CA GLY A 224 9.06 13.43 -0.29
C GLY A 224 10.37 12.64 -0.16
N ILE A 225 10.64 11.74 -1.10
CA ILE A 225 11.88 10.95 -1.19
C ILE A 225 13.10 11.86 -1.34
N GLU A 226 13.03 12.83 -2.27
CA GLU A 226 14.13 13.80 -2.50
C GLU A 226 14.48 14.62 -1.25
N ARG A 227 13.47 14.94 -0.44
CA ARG A 227 13.62 15.69 0.82
C ARG A 227 13.89 14.79 2.02
N ARG A 228 13.92 13.48 1.84
CA ARG A 228 14.00 12.48 2.93
C ARG A 228 12.96 12.76 4.03
N ALA A 229 11.73 13.09 3.63
CA ALA A 229 10.69 13.58 4.52
C ALA A 229 10.21 12.46 5.47
N ALA A 230 10.09 12.78 6.77
CA ALA A 230 9.54 11.86 7.77
C ALA A 230 8.07 11.49 7.47
N SER A 231 7.31 12.40 6.85
CA SER A 231 5.92 12.17 6.46
C SER A 231 5.63 12.84 5.12
N VAL A 232 4.99 12.11 4.23
CA VAL A 232 4.52 12.57 2.92
C VAL A 232 2.99 12.50 2.90
N TYR A 233 2.35 13.63 2.73
CA TYR A 233 0.89 13.72 2.67
C TYR A 233 0.45 13.90 1.21
N ALA A 234 -0.33 12.97 0.73
CA ALA A 234 -0.84 12.93 -0.64
C ALA A 234 -2.37 12.84 -0.65
N PRO A 235 -3.05 13.99 -0.70
CA PRO A 235 -2.59 15.39 -0.87
C PRO A 235 -2.10 16.08 0.41
N TRP A 236 -1.47 17.25 0.24
CA TRP A 236 -0.80 18.00 1.32
C TRP A 236 -1.72 18.42 2.48
N TRP A 237 -2.99 18.66 2.24
CA TRP A 237 -3.96 19.10 3.27
C TRP A 237 -4.22 18.03 4.35
N LEU A 238 -3.90 16.76 4.07
CA LEU A 238 -3.97 15.70 5.09
C LEU A 238 -3.10 16.01 6.31
N ARG A 239 -2.07 16.82 6.15
CA ARG A 239 -1.25 17.31 7.26
C ARG A 239 -2.09 18.08 8.28
N LEU A 240 -3.12 18.80 7.84
CA LEU A 240 -4.01 19.56 8.72
C LEU A 240 -5.01 18.65 9.45
N VAL A 241 -5.22 17.44 8.99
CA VAL A 241 -6.10 16.44 9.62
C VAL A 241 -5.39 15.70 10.76
N GLN A 242 -4.07 15.64 10.78
CA GLN A 242 -3.29 14.94 11.80
C GLN A 242 -3.63 15.35 13.26
N PRO A 243 -3.75 16.63 13.62
CA PRO A 243 -4.07 17.04 14.98
C PRO A 243 -5.45 16.60 15.46
N VAL A 244 -6.41 16.47 14.53
CA VAL A 244 -7.81 16.06 14.82
C VAL A 244 -8.05 14.56 14.65
N ARG A 245 -7.01 13.81 14.28
CA ARG A 245 -7.06 12.37 14.04
C ARG A 245 -7.75 11.55 15.16
N PRO A 246 -7.56 11.82 16.47
CA PRO A 246 -8.22 11.05 17.52
C PRO A 246 -9.75 11.10 17.47
N VAL A 247 -10.32 12.15 16.85
CA VAL A 247 -11.78 12.34 16.74
C VAL A 247 -12.36 11.60 15.52
N LEU A 248 -11.54 11.30 14.50
CA LEU A 248 -12.01 10.71 13.24
C LEU A 248 -12.75 9.38 13.41
N PRO A 249 -12.32 8.41 14.24
CA PRO A 249 -13.04 7.16 14.40
C PRO A 249 -14.48 7.37 14.92
N MET A 250 -14.68 8.34 15.81
CA MET A 250 -16.01 8.68 16.34
C MET A 250 -16.90 9.27 15.24
N VAL A 251 -16.36 10.21 14.45
CA VAL A 251 -17.09 10.85 13.33
C VAL A 251 -17.46 9.80 12.28
N VAL A 252 -16.48 9.00 11.82
CA VAL A 252 -16.70 7.94 10.84
C VAL A 252 -17.76 6.94 11.34
N SER A 253 -17.66 6.49 12.60
CA SER A 253 -18.65 5.59 13.20
C SER A 253 -20.06 6.19 13.20
N ARG A 254 -20.19 7.48 13.54
CA ARG A 254 -21.52 8.15 13.58
C ARG A 254 -22.17 8.27 12.20
N VAL A 255 -21.36 8.63 11.20
CA VAL A 255 -21.84 8.75 9.80
C VAL A 255 -22.19 7.36 9.25
N SER A 256 -21.30 6.39 9.39
CA SER A 256 -21.44 5.06 8.82
C SER A 256 -22.60 4.24 9.41
N ARG A 257 -22.98 4.49 10.67
CA ARG A 257 -24.13 3.79 11.30
C ARG A 257 -25.44 3.99 10.56
N ARG A 258 -25.63 5.14 9.93
CA ARG A 258 -26.86 5.42 9.15
C ARG A 258 -26.88 4.59 7.87
N SER A 259 -25.78 4.59 7.12
CA SER A 259 -25.64 3.84 5.86
C SER A 259 -25.72 2.32 6.09
N LEU A 260 -25.12 1.83 7.19
CA LEU A 260 -25.10 0.39 7.49
C LEU A 260 -26.46 -0.15 7.97
N ARG A 261 -27.30 0.66 8.64
CA ARG A 261 -28.62 0.22 9.13
C ARG A 261 -29.63 -0.04 8.03
N GLY A 262 -29.43 0.52 6.84
CA GLY A 262 -30.32 0.36 5.69
C GLY A 262 -30.03 -0.87 4.81
N LEU A 263 -28.98 -1.63 5.10
CA LEU A 263 -28.51 -2.71 4.26
C LEU A 263 -28.90 -4.07 4.84
N ALA A 264 -29.41 -4.96 3.98
CA ALA A 264 -29.63 -6.35 4.34
C ALA A 264 -28.27 -7.08 4.51
N ALA A 265 -28.24 -8.03 5.46
CA ALA A 265 -27.02 -8.82 5.71
C ALA A 265 -26.59 -9.62 4.47
N GLU A 266 -27.52 -9.96 3.60
CA GLU A 266 -27.30 -10.70 2.35
C GLU A 266 -26.58 -9.82 1.31
N GLU A 267 -27.02 -8.57 1.13
CA GLU A 267 -26.36 -7.58 0.26
C GLU A 267 -24.90 -7.32 0.68
N LEU A 268 -24.65 -7.26 1.99
CA LEU A 268 -23.31 -7.09 2.53
C LEU A 268 -22.40 -8.32 2.29
N ARG A 269 -22.97 -9.53 2.24
CA ARG A 269 -22.23 -10.76 1.92
C ARG A 269 -21.85 -10.83 0.45
N GLU A 270 -22.77 -10.51 -0.44
CA GLU A 270 -22.52 -10.50 -1.89
C GLU A 270 -21.44 -9.50 -2.31
N MET A 271 -21.30 -8.44 -1.54
CA MET A 271 -20.29 -7.39 -1.77
C MET A 271 -18.93 -7.67 -1.08
N THR A 272 -18.78 -8.82 -0.41
CA THR A 272 -17.54 -9.18 0.28
C THR A 272 -16.48 -9.70 -0.69
N GLY A 273 -15.26 -9.16 -0.64
CA GLY A 273 -14.16 -9.65 -1.46
C GLY A 273 -13.02 -8.67 -1.63
N VAL A 274 -12.08 -9.05 -2.46
CA VAL A 274 -10.91 -8.23 -2.81
C VAL A 274 -11.29 -7.06 -3.72
N LEU A 275 -10.65 -5.92 -3.49
CA LEU A 275 -10.87 -4.71 -4.27
C LEU A 275 -9.82 -4.55 -5.37
N GLY A 276 -10.30 -4.35 -6.59
CA GLY A 276 -9.49 -4.03 -7.75
C GLY A 276 -8.72 -5.20 -8.38
N PRO A 277 -8.15 -5.00 -9.57
CA PRO A 277 -7.52 -6.06 -10.35
C PRO A 277 -6.28 -6.65 -9.68
N GLY A 278 -5.48 -5.86 -8.98
CA GLY A 278 -4.31 -6.36 -8.24
C GLY A 278 -4.68 -7.28 -7.08
N GLY A 279 -5.77 -6.96 -6.35
CA GLY A 279 -6.30 -7.81 -5.30
C GLY A 279 -6.88 -9.11 -5.86
N ARG A 280 -7.63 -9.04 -6.97
CA ARG A 280 -8.17 -10.24 -7.65
C ARG A 280 -7.05 -11.16 -8.13
N ALA A 281 -6.06 -10.63 -8.85
CA ALA A 281 -4.91 -11.41 -9.31
C ALA A 281 -4.13 -12.05 -8.14
N ASP A 282 -4.05 -11.36 -7.00
CA ASP A 282 -3.44 -11.89 -5.78
C ASP A 282 -4.24 -13.07 -5.22
N TRP A 283 -5.56 -12.95 -5.18
CA TRP A 283 -6.43 -13.98 -4.63
C TRP A 283 -6.52 -15.21 -5.53
N GLU A 284 -6.70 -15.02 -6.83
CA GLU A 284 -6.82 -16.09 -7.84
C GLU A 284 -5.56 -16.95 -7.95
N ALA A 285 -4.39 -16.34 -7.83
CA ALA A 285 -3.12 -17.06 -7.90
C ALA A 285 -2.87 -18.03 -6.74
N ARG A 286 -3.70 -18.00 -5.68
CA ARG A 286 -3.61 -18.93 -4.54
C ARG A 286 -4.40 -20.23 -4.75
N GLY A 287 -5.27 -20.27 -5.77
CA GLY A 287 -6.20 -21.37 -5.97
C GLY A 287 -7.37 -21.36 -4.94
N PRO A 288 -8.34 -22.23 -5.10
CA PRO A 288 -9.49 -22.29 -4.22
C PRO A 288 -9.04 -22.59 -2.79
N VAL A 289 -9.29 -21.65 -1.89
CA VAL A 289 -9.24 -21.92 -0.44
C VAL A 289 -10.38 -22.88 -0.16
N GLY A 290 -10.11 -24.00 0.52
CA GLY A 290 -11.06 -25.10 0.75
C GLY A 290 -12.40 -24.61 1.31
N PRO A 291 -13.46 -25.46 1.28
CA PRO A 291 -14.82 -25.05 1.57
C PRO A 291 -14.91 -24.41 2.96
N VAL A 292 -15.53 -23.24 2.99
CA VAL A 292 -15.89 -22.52 4.22
C VAL A 292 -16.78 -23.42 5.04
N VAL A 293 -16.32 -23.86 6.21
CA VAL A 293 -17.18 -24.53 7.19
C VAL A 293 -18.15 -23.49 7.73
N PRO A 294 -19.45 -23.59 7.46
CA PRO A 294 -20.40 -22.63 8.00
C PRO A 294 -20.37 -22.70 9.52
N VAL A 295 -20.15 -21.56 10.17
CA VAL A 295 -20.31 -21.43 11.62
C VAL A 295 -21.76 -21.72 11.93
N ARG A 296 -22.06 -22.89 12.53
CA ARG A 296 -23.41 -23.20 13.02
C ARG A 296 -23.74 -22.21 14.13
N PRO A 297 -24.93 -21.59 14.10
CA PRO A 297 -25.39 -20.80 15.23
C PRO A 297 -25.45 -21.69 16.48
N PRO A 298 -25.21 -21.17 17.68
CA PRO A 298 -25.35 -21.92 18.90
C PRO A 298 -26.81 -22.41 18.99
N GLN A 299 -26.98 -23.72 19.23
CA GLN A 299 -28.29 -24.29 19.52
C GLN A 299 -28.72 -23.73 20.87
N SER A 300 -29.84 -23.01 20.86
CA SER A 300 -30.55 -22.47 22.04
C SER A 300 -31.13 -23.56 22.90
#